data_666dd25107db0ad54b8fadddc77f4aec
#
_entry.id   666dd25107db0ad54b8fadddc77f4aec
#
_cell.length_a   1.000
_cell.length_b   1.000
_cell.length_c   1.000
_cell.angle_alpha   90.00
_cell.angle_beta   90.00
_cell.angle_gamma   90.00
#
_symmetry.space_group_name_H-M   'P 1'
#
loop_
_entity.id
_entity.type
_entity.pdbx_description
1 polymer ?
#
loop_
_entity_poly.entity_id
_entity_poly.type
_entity_poly.pdbx_seq_one_letter_code
_entity_poly.pdbx_strand_id
1 'polypeptide(L)'
;MRICSFLPSATETLFALGLGDSIAGVTYECDYPAEARLKPVVVFSNLQPALLEREIHREVKESSATGRSLYRLDAEKLRALAPDLIITQDLCQVCAASPNDLAAVLAGLTPRPEVLCLNSYTVAEVLKDVLKVGIATGHAVEAQQLVARLKGQINEAGSKRSADPPRVLCLEWLDPPFVAGHWVPEMVALAGGIDVLGKVGEHGREIDWKTITASDPDVILAMPCGFHTQEVEAELKKVPFPAEWNALRAVRNDRVFAVDASSYFSRPGPRIAEGITVLAGLFGRLQKLVPA
;
A
#
# COMPACT_ATOMS: atom_id res chain seq x y z
N MET A 1 21.16 -14.58 10.06
CA MET A 1 20.75 -13.16 10.14
C MET A 1 19.38 -13.10 10.81
N ARG A 2 19.17 -12.24 11.79
CA ARG A 2 17.87 -11.99 12.44
C ARG A 2 17.35 -10.66 11.92
N ILE A 3 16.17 -10.68 11.31
CA ILE A 3 15.59 -9.52 10.62
C ILE A 3 14.33 -9.05 11.32
N CYS A 4 14.23 -7.76 11.65
CA CYS A 4 12.98 -7.15 12.06
C CYS A 4 12.41 -6.33 10.88
N SER A 5 11.20 -6.68 10.46
CA SER A 5 10.49 -6.01 9.37
C SER A 5 9.40 -5.10 9.93
N PHE A 6 9.54 -3.79 9.68
CA PHE A 6 8.58 -2.77 10.13
C PHE A 6 7.60 -2.37 9.03
N LEU A 7 7.61 -3.12 7.93
CA LEU A 7 6.75 -2.93 6.77
C LEU A 7 6.10 -4.25 6.36
N PRO A 8 4.79 -4.32 6.15
CA PRO A 8 4.17 -5.50 5.56
C PRO A 8 4.79 -5.89 4.22
N SER A 9 5.08 -4.93 3.34
CA SER A 9 5.72 -5.16 2.04
C SER A 9 7.10 -5.79 2.13
N ALA A 10 7.92 -5.40 3.12
CA ALA A 10 9.22 -6.01 3.36
C ALA A 10 9.08 -7.43 3.92
N THR A 11 8.11 -7.66 4.82
CA THR A 11 7.77 -9.00 5.32
C THR A 11 7.40 -9.93 4.18
N GLU A 12 6.51 -9.50 3.28
CA GLU A 12 6.11 -10.25 2.08
C GLU A 12 7.31 -10.53 1.17
N THR A 13 8.19 -9.55 0.98
CA THR A 13 9.42 -9.72 0.20
C THR A 13 10.34 -10.77 0.82
N LEU A 14 10.56 -10.72 2.13
CA LEU A 14 11.39 -11.70 2.86
C LEU A 14 10.83 -13.12 2.71
N PHE A 15 9.53 -13.30 2.86
CA PHE A 15 8.90 -14.61 2.65
C PHE A 15 9.04 -15.07 1.19
N ALA A 16 8.84 -14.17 0.21
CA ALA A 16 8.98 -14.48 -1.21
C ALA A 16 10.43 -14.86 -1.61
N LEU A 17 11.43 -14.43 -0.83
CA LEU A 17 12.83 -14.81 -0.96
C LEU A 17 13.19 -16.08 -0.15
N GLY A 18 12.24 -16.73 0.52
CA GLY A 18 12.48 -17.92 1.35
C GLY A 18 13.11 -17.61 2.73
N LEU A 19 13.06 -16.37 3.17
CA LEU A 19 13.69 -15.88 4.41
C LEU A 19 12.71 -15.81 5.60
N GLY A 20 11.57 -16.51 5.53
CA GLY A 20 10.58 -16.52 6.61
C GLY A 20 11.16 -16.85 7.98
N ASP A 21 12.08 -17.82 8.06
CA ASP A 21 12.73 -18.23 9.32
C ASP A 21 13.72 -17.18 9.86
N SER A 22 14.23 -16.32 9.01
CA SER A 22 15.11 -15.21 9.39
C SER A 22 14.35 -14.02 10.02
N ILE A 23 13.02 -13.98 9.86
CA ILE A 23 12.19 -12.91 10.44
C ILE A 23 12.02 -13.14 11.93
N ALA A 24 12.68 -12.29 12.72
CA ALA A 24 12.64 -12.30 14.18
C ALA A 24 11.51 -11.44 14.76
N GLY A 25 11.10 -10.37 14.05
CA GLY A 25 10.03 -9.48 14.48
C GLY A 25 9.36 -8.75 13.33
N VAL A 26 8.08 -8.39 13.52
CA VAL A 26 7.24 -7.75 12.50
C VAL A 26 6.41 -6.60 13.07
N THR A 27 5.77 -5.82 12.21
CA THR A 27 4.70 -4.89 12.61
C THR A 27 3.35 -5.63 12.75
N TYR A 28 2.44 -5.06 13.53
CA TYR A 28 1.08 -5.60 13.75
C TYR A 28 0.27 -5.79 12.46
N GLU A 29 0.63 -5.10 11.37
CA GLU A 29 -0.03 -5.21 10.07
C GLU A 29 0.48 -6.36 9.19
N CYS A 30 1.53 -7.07 9.61
CA CYS A 30 2.08 -8.17 8.83
C CYS A 30 1.18 -9.40 8.91
N ASP A 31 0.39 -9.61 7.88
CA ASP A 31 -0.64 -10.65 7.81
C ASP A 31 -0.47 -11.62 6.64
N TYR A 32 0.46 -11.35 5.73
CA TYR A 32 0.73 -12.18 4.57
C TYR A 32 2.23 -12.50 4.41
N PRO A 33 2.57 -13.77 4.08
CA PRO A 33 1.67 -14.93 4.11
C PRO A 33 1.14 -15.21 5.52
N ALA A 34 0.25 -16.17 5.69
CA ALA A 34 -0.40 -16.44 6.99
C ALA A 34 0.59 -16.66 8.14
N GLU A 35 1.76 -17.22 7.83
CA GLU A 35 2.86 -17.46 8.77
C GLU A 35 3.45 -16.17 9.35
N ALA A 36 3.29 -15.02 8.67
CA ALA A 36 3.73 -13.72 9.18
C ALA A 36 3.03 -13.37 10.50
N ARG A 37 1.77 -13.78 10.67
CA ARG A 37 0.97 -13.58 11.90
C ARG A 37 1.52 -14.33 13.12
N LEU A 38 2.37 -15.33 12.89
CA LEU A 38 3.00 -16.11 13.95
C LEU A 38 4.32 -15.49 14.46
N LYS A 39 4.80 -14.45 13.80
CA LYS A 39 6.04 -13.77 14.18
C LYS A 39 5.81 -12.79 15.33
N PRO A 40 6.82 -12.58 16.19
CA PRO A 40 6.73 -11.61 17.28
C PRO A 40 6.43 -10.20 16.78
N VAL A 41 5.35 -9.59 17.24
CA VAL A 41 5.03 -8.19 16.93
C VAL A 41 5.88 -7.26 17.79
N VAL A 42 6.59 -6.32 17.15
CA VAL A 42 7.49 -5.34 17.78
C VAL A 42 7.12 -3.89 17.50
N VAL A 43 6.23 -3.66 16.52
CA VAL A 43 5.67 -2.33 16.18
C VAL A 43 4.16 -2.40 16.30
N PHE A 44 3.57 -1.43 17.00
CA PHE A 44 2.13 -1.34 17.26
C PHE A 44 1.62 0.04 16.86
N SER A 45 0.33 0.11 16.48
CA SER A 45 -0.35 1.39 16.29
C SER A 45 -0.67 2.04 17.64
N ASN A 46 -0.60 3.37 17.67
CA ASN A 46 -1.14 4.19 18.75
C ASN A 46 -2.58 4.66 18.47
N LEU A 47 -3.09 4.39 17.26
CA LEU A 47 -4.49 4.66 16.93
C LEU A 47 -5.41 3.72 17.70
N GLN A 48 -6.58 4.21 18.08
CA GLN A 48 -7.62 3.37 18.69
C GLN A 48 -8.19 2.42 17.61
N PRO A 49 -8.55 1.19 17.98
CA PRO A 49 -9.19 0.27 17.05
C PRO A 49 -10.58 0.76 16.64
N ALA A 50 -11.02 0.39 15.43
CA ALA A 50 -12.36 0.62 14.89
C ALA A 50 -12.78 2.12 14.74
N LEU A 51 -11.82 3.02 14.55
CA LEU A 51 -12.10 4.41 14.17
C LEU A 51 -12.65 4.47 12.74
N LEU A 52 -13.56 5.43 12.50
CA LEU A 52 -14.00 5.80 11.16
C LEU A 52 -12.87 6.55 10.43
N GLU A 53 -12.88 6.55 9.08
CA GLU A 53 -11.87 7.24 8.28
C GLU A 53 -11.65 8.70 8.71
N ARG A 54 -12.73 9.47 8.91
CA ARG A 54 -12.64 10.86 9.38
C ARG A 54 -11.97 11.02 10.76
N GLU A 55 -12.11 10.02 11.62
CA GLU A 55 -11.52 10.01 12.95
C GLU A 55 -10.03 9.69 12.86
N ILE A 56 -9.67 8.71 12.04
CA ILE A 56 -8.27 8.39 11.72
C ILE A 56 -7.60 9.63 11.13
N HIS A 57 -8.23 10.29 10.14
CA HIS A 57 -7.70 11.49 9.52
C HIS A 57 -7.43 12.61 10.54
N ARG A 58 -8.36 12.83 11.48
CA ARG A 58 -8.18 13.80 12.56
C ARG A 58 -7.00 13.45 13.45
N GLU A 59 -6.90 12.19 13.91
CA GLU A 59 -5.79 11.71 14.76
C GLU A 59 -4.44 11.87 14.05
N VAL A 60 -4.37 11.57 12.77
CA VAL A 60 -3.17 11.74 11.93
C VAL A 60 -2.77 13.21 11.86
N LYS A 61 -3.71 14.13 11.59
CA LYS A 61 -3.46 15.58 11.55
C LYS A 61 -2.96 16.10 12.91
N GLU A 62 -3.60 15.71 14.00
CA GLU A 62 -3.21 16.09 15.36
C GLU A 62 -1.81 15.55 15.71
N SER A 63 -1.52 14.31 15.38
CA SER A 63 -0.22 13.68 15.61
C SER A 63 0.89 14.41 14.84
N SER A 64 0.64 14.72 13.57
CA SER A 64 1.60 15.47 12.74
C SER A 64 1.84 16.90 13.28
N ALA A 65 0.79 17.59 13.75
CA ALA A 65 0.91 18.93 14.31
C ALA A 65 1.66 18.96 15.64
N THR A 66 1.57 17.89 16.45
CA THR A 66 2.18 17.79 17.78
C THR A 66 3.51 17.05 17.80
N GLY A 67 3.93 16.46 16.67
CA GLY A 67 5.11 15.59 16.59
C GLY A 67 4.95 14.25 17.34
N ARG A 68 3.72 13.86 17.68
CA ARG A 68 3.43 12.58 18.33
C ARG A 68 3.52 11.46 17.29
N SER A 69 4.24 10.38 17.61
CA SER A 69 4.28 9.22 16.73
C SER A 69 2.97 8.45 16.72
N LEU A 70 2.54 8.03 15.52
CA LEU A 70 1.41 7.10 15.33
C LEU A 70 1.76 5.66 15.69
N TYR A 71 3.04 5.38 15.92
CA TYR A 71 3.55 4.04 16.21
C TYR A 71 4.25 3.98 17.57
N ARG A 72 4.21 2.80 18.16
CA ARG A 72 4.93 2.44 19.38
C ARG A 72 5.78 1.21 19.10
N LEU A 73 7.07 1.31 19.44
CA LEU A 73 8.01 0.21 19.37
C LEU A 73 8.16 -0.48 20.74
N ASP A 74 8.19 -1.80 20.74
CA ASP A 74 8.51 -2.60 21.91
C ASP A 74 10.05 -2.73 22.04
N ALA A 75 10.64 -1.75 22.71
CA ALA A 75 12.09 -1.66 22.86
C ALA A 75 12.70 -2.83 23.62
N GLU A 76 11.99 -3.40 24.62
CA GLU A 76 12.47 -4.56 25.36
C GLU A 76 12.50 -5.80 24.49
N LYS A 77 11.43 -6.05 23.76
CA LYS A 77 11.34 -7.16 22.81
C LYS A 77 12.38 -7.02 21.69
N LEU A 78 12.58 -5.81 21.13
CA LEU A 78 13.62 -5.57 20.13
C LEU A 78 15.03 -5.87 20.68
N ARG A 79 15.35 -5.47 21.93
CA ARG A 79 16.60 -5.83 22.56
C ARG A 79 16.77 -7.34 22.73
N ALA A 80 15.72 -8.03 23.16
CA ALA A 80 15.74 -9.48 23.33
C ALA A 80 15.91 -10.23 22.01
N LEU A 81 15.28 -9.74 20.94
CA LEU A 81 15.41 -10.29 19.58
C LEU A 81 16.81 -10.03 18.99
N ALA A 82 17.49 -8.97 19.41
CA ALA A 82 18.82 -8.56 18.95
C ALA A 82 18.96 -8.68 17.41
N PRO A 83 18.19 -7.89 16.62
CA PRO A 83 18.21 -7.99 15.16
C PRO A 83 19.57 -7.57 14.59
N ASP A 84 19.97 -8.22 13.51
CA ASP A 84 21.12 -7.83 12.70
C ASP A 84 20.73 -6.77 11.65
N LEU A 85 19.47 -6.83 11.17
CA LEU A 85 18.90 -5.94 10.17
C LEU A 85 17.49 -5.51 10.58
N ILE A 86 17.19 -4.21 10.42
CA ILE A 86 15.84 -3.64 10.50
C ILE A 86 15.48 -3.07 9.15
N ILE A 87 14.30 -3.45 8.61
CA ILE A 87 13.78 -2.89 7.36
C ILE A 87 12.61 -1.98 7.69
N THR A 88 12.68 -0.72 7.24
CA THR A 88 11.67 0.32 7.50
C THR A 88 11.49 1.22 6.28
N GLN A 89 10.68 2.26 6.40
CA GLN A 89 10.48 3.30 5.38
C GLN A 89 10.55 4.70 5.99
N ASP A 90 10.75 5.70 5.11
CA ASP A 90 10.64 7.12 5.43
C ASP A 90 9.74 7.84 4.41
N LEU A 91 8.90 7.07 3.71
CA LEU A 91 8.02 7.56 2.65
C LEU A 91 6.81 8.28 3.23
N CYS A 92 6.19 7.69 4.25
CA CYS A 92 4.96 8.16 4.86
C CYS A 92 4.98 7.84 6.36
N GLN A 93 4.95 8.89 7.18
CA GLN A 93 4.91 8.72 8.65
C GLN A 93 3.58 8.14 9.15
N VAL A 94 2.58 8.07 8.29
CA VAL A 94 1.26 7.49 8.59
C VAL A 94 1.23 5.98 8.38
N CYS A 95 2.05 5.47 7.42
CA CYS A 95 1.95 4.08 6.96
C CYS A 95 2.94 3.12 7.66
N ALA A 96 3.98 3.63 8.30
CA ALA A 96 4.94 2.82 9.08
C ALA A 96 5.77 3.67 10.04
N ALA A 97 6.40 3.01 11.02
CA ALA A 97 7.36 3.65 11.91
C ALA A 97 8.59 4.14 11.11
N SER A 98 8.91 5.42 11.23
CA SER A 98 10.02 6.07 10.54
C SER A 98 11.36 5.81 11.21
N PRO A 99 12.50 6.09 10.54
CA PRO A 99 13.81 6.08 11.18
C PRO A 99 13.91 7.00 12.40
N ASN A 100 13.15 8.08 12.46
CA ASN A 100 13.11 8.99 13.60
C ASN A 100 12.44 8.32 14.83
N ASP A 101 11.37 7.55 14.63
CA ASP A 101 10.72 6.78 15.67
C ASP A 101 11.68 5.71 16.25
N LEU A 102 12.55 5.19 15.38
CA LEU A 102 13.56 4.20 15.71
C LEU A 102 14.77 4.76 16.44
N ALA A 103 15.15 6.02 16.20
CA ALA A 103 16.43 6.57 16.62
C ALA A 103 16.71 6.36 18.12
N ALA A 104 15.74 6.61 18.98
CA ALA A 104 15.87 6.45 20.43
C ALA A 104 16.03 4.96 20.83
N VAL A 105 15.35 4.05 20.13
CA VAL A 105 15.43 2.61 20.40
C VAL A 105 16.75 2.05 19.89
N LEU A 106 17.20 2.45 18.70
CA LEU A 106 18.46 2.02 18.08
C LEU A 106 19.68 2.42 18.94
N ALA A 107 19.62 3.58 19.58
CA ALA A 107 20.69 4.02 20.48
C ALA A 107 20.92 3.07 21.68
N GLY A 108 19.90 2.30 22.05
CA GLY A 108 19.94 1.32 23.14
C GLY A 108 20.23 -0.13 22.72
N LEU A 109 20.41 -0.39 21.40
CA LEU A 109 20.70 -1.73 20.89
C LEU A 109 22.22 -1.97 20.76
N THR A 110 22.68 -3.10 21.27
CA THR A 110 24.10 -3.51 21.18
C THR A 110 24.17 -5.01 20.87
N PRO A 111 24.74 -5.44 19.70
CA PRO A 111 25.28 -4.58 18.64
C PRO A 111 24.17 -3.76 17.94
N ARG A 112 24.54 -2.64 17.33
CA ARG A 112 23.61 -1.81 16.56
C ARG A 112 23.27 -2.52 15.25
N PRO A 113 21.98 -2.75 14.94
CA PRO A 113 21.58 -3.36 13.68
C PRO A 113 21.85 -2.44 12.48
N GLU A 114 22.00 -3.04 11.30
CA GLU A 114 21.87 -2.32 10.05
C GLU A 114 20.41 -1.87 9.85
N VAL A 115 20.20 -0.70 9.24
CA VAL A 115 18.86 -0.19 8.92
C VAL A 115 18.74 -0.01 7.41
N LEU A 116 17.83 -0.75 6.80
CA LEU A 116 17.48 -0.61 5.38
C LEU A 116 16.18 0.18 5.27
N CYS A 117 16.26 1.35 4.62
CA CYS A 117 15.11 2.19 4.36
C CYS A 117 14.59 1.99 2.92
N LEU A 118 13.30 1.69 2.75
CA LEU A 118 12.64 1.47 1.47
C LEU A 118 11.67 2.62 1.21
N ASN A 119 11.84 3.34 0.08
CA ASN A 119 11.07 4.54 -0.24
C ASN A 119 10.67 4.54 -1.72
N SER A 120 9.71 3.68 -2.07
CA SER A 120 9.25 3.54 -3.45
C SER A 120 8.10 4.49 -3.76
N TYR A 121 8.21 5.23 -4.85
CA TYR A 121 7.16 6.09 -5.40
C TYR A 121 6.55 5.56 -6.70
N THR A 122 7.21 4.61 -7.34
CA THR A 122 6.81 4.04 -8.62
C THR A 122 6.89 2.51 -8.59
N VAL A 123 6.21 1.83 -9.52
CA VAL A 123 6.30 0.36 -9.67
C VAL A 123 7.76 -0.07 -9.91
N ALA A 124 8.50 0.70 -10.71
CA ALA A 124 9.90 0.42 -10.97
C ALA A 124 10.77 0.50 -9.69
N GLU A 125 10.46 1.42 -8.79
CA GLU A 125 11.15 1.55 -7.50
C GLU A 125 10.75 0.44 -6.53
N VAL A 126 9.48 0.00 -6.52
CA VAL A 126 9.06 -1.19 -5.74
C VAL A 126 9.88 -2.40 -6.14
N LEU A 127 10.07 -2.64 -7.45
CA LEU A 127 10.90 -3.73 -7.93
C LEU A 127 12.38 -3.57 -7.56
N LYS A 128 12.91 -2.34 -7.52
CA LYS A 128 14.26 -2.07 -7.01
C LYS A 128 14.38 -2.32 -5.51
N ASP A 129 13.35 -2.03 -4.73
CA ASP A 129 13.35 -2.27 -3.29
C ASP A 129 13.37 -3.78 -2.98
N VAL A 130 12.70 -4.62 -3.79
CA VAL A 130 12.87 -6.08 -3.72
C VAL A 130 14.34 -6.49 -3.92
N LEU A 131 15.05 -5.88 -4.88
CA LEU A 131 16.48 -6.15 -5.10
C LEU A 131 17.33 -5.66 -3.92
N LYS A 132 17.03 -4.49 -3.33
CA LYS A 132 17.76 -3.99 -2.15
C LYS A 132 17.64 -4.95 -0.97
N VAL A 133 16.43 -5.48 -0.71
CA VAL A 133 16.21 -6.50 0.33
C VAL A 133 17.05 -7.75 0.04
N GLY A 134 17.04 -8.23 -1.20
CA GLY A 134 17.86 -9.38 -1.60
C GLY A 134 19.35 -9.15 -1.39
N ILE A 135 19.87 -7.98 -1.76
CA ILE A 135 21.28 -7.61 -1.56
C ILE A 135 21.63 -7.57 -0.06
N ALA A 136 20.83 -6.86 0.73
CA ALA A 136 21.05 -6.70 2.18
C ALA A 136 20.99 -8.03 2.95
N THR A 137 20.28 -9.02 2.41
CA THR A 137 20.13 -10.34 3.04
C THR A 137 21.03 -11.42 2.42
N GLY A 138 21.85 -11.08 1.42
CA GLY A 138 22.70 -12.04 0.71
C GLY A 138 21.96 -12.94 -0.28
N HIS A 139 20.73 -12.59 -0.68
CA HIS A 139 19.86 -13.35 -1.60
C HIS A 139 19.60 -12.58 -2.92
N ALA A 140 20.66 -11.99 -3.48
CA ALA A 140 20.55 -11.15 -4.67
C ALA A 140 20.07 -11.93 -5.91
N VAL A 141 20.43 -13.21 -6.07
CA VAL A 141 20.01 -14.05 -7.19
C VAL A 141 18.52 -14.35 -7.11
N GLU A 142 18.04 -14.75 -5.95
CA GLU A 142 16.61 -15.01 -5.67
C GLU A 142 15.76 -13.76 -5.91
N ALA A 143 16.25 -12.59 -5.46
CA ALA A 143 15.59 -11.31 -5.71
C ALA A 143 15.52 -10.96 -7.20
N GLN A 144 16.58 -11.20 -7.97
CA GLN A 144 16.55 -11.01 -9.42
C GLN A 144 15.53 -11.93 -10.09
N GLN A 145 15.46 -13.19 -9.69
CA GLN A 145 14.47 -14.15 -10.19
C GLN A 145 13.04 -13.73 -9.82
N LEU A 146 12.83 -13.27 -8.58
CA LEU A 146 11.53 -12.74 -8.13
C LEU A 146 11.11 -11.55 -8.99
N VAL A 147 11.99 -10.56 -9.17
CA VAL A 147 11.71 -9.37 -9.99
C VAL A 147 11.43 -9.76 -11.45
N ALA A 148 12.14 -10.73 -12.01
CA ALA A 148 11.87 -11.23 -13.38
C ALA A 148 10.45 -11.81 -13.48
N ARG A 149 10.01 -12.62 -12.50
CA ARG A 149 8.63 -13.16 -12.44
C ARG A 149 7.59 -12.04 -12.35
N LEU A 150 7.80 -11.07 -11.43
CA LEU A 150 6.88 -9.94 -11.26
C LEU A 150 6.73 -9.12 -12.54
N LYS A 151 7.83 -8.82 -13.23
CA LYS A 151 7.82 -8.14 -14.53
C LYS A 151 7.05 -8.95 -15.59
N GLY A 152 7.21 -10.27 -15.61
CA GLY A 152 6.46 -11.15 -16.49
C GLY A 152 4.95 -11.04 -16.26
N GLN A 153 4.50 -11.11 -15.00
CA GLN A 153 3.10 -10.96 -14.62
C GLN A 153 2.53 -9.58 -14.99
N ILE A 154 3.28 -8.51 -14.73
CA ILE A 154 2.89 -7.14 -15.10
C ILE A 154 2.73 -7.00 -16.62
N ASN A 155 3.67 -7.52 -17.40
CA ASN A 155 3.61 -7.48 -18.86
C ASN A 155 2.43 -8.30 -19.41
N GLU A 156 2.16 -9.47 -18.84
CA GLU A 156 1.01 -10.28 -19.21
C GLU A 156 -0.31 -9.55 -18.93
N ALA A 157 -0.46 -8.95 -17.75
CA ALA A 157 -1.63 -8.15 -17.39
C ALA A 157 -1.84 -7.00 -18.40
N GLY A 158 -0.77 -6.29 -18.77
CA GLY A 158 -0.80 -5.18 -19.73
C GLY A 158 -1.01 -5.58 -21.20
N SER A 159 -0.89 -6.86 -21.56
CA SER A 159 -1.01 -7.31 -22.94
C SER A 159 -2.45 -7.24 -23.50
N LYS A 160 -3.45 -7.16 -22.64
CA LYS A 160 -4.89 -7.15 -22.98
C LYS A 160 -5.50 -5.75 -23.01
N ARG A 161 -4.70 -4.72 -23.31
CA ARG A 161 -5.17 -3.33 -23.32
C ARG A 161 -6.20 -3.09 -24.41
N SER A 162 -7.23 -2.31 -24.07
CA SER A 162 -8.22 -1.82 -25.03
C SER A 162 -7.70 -0.66 -25.86
N ALA A 163 -8.29 -0.48 -27.05
CA ALA A 163 -8.13 0.75 -27.81
C ALA A 163 -8.80 1.96 -27.15
N ASP A 164 -9.82 1.71 -26.30
CA ASP A 164 -10.53 2.73 -25.51
C ASP A 164 -10.34 2.42 -24.01
N PRO A 165 -9.27 2.96 -23.38
CA PRO A 165 -8.96 2.71 -21.98
C PRO A 165 -9.97 3.42 -21.06
N PRO A 166 -10.47 2.76 -20.00
CA PRO A 166 -11.39 3.39 -19.07
C PRO A 166 -10.71 4.52 -18.29
N ARG A 167 -11.46 5.59 -18.04
CA ARG A 167 -11.09 6.71 -17.18
C ARG A 167 -11.37 6.30 -15.74
N VAL A 168 -10.32 6.18 -14.93
CA VAL A 168 -10.38 5.61 -13.57
C VAL A 168 -10.11 6.68 -12.54
N LEU A 169 -10.92 6.75 -11.50
CA LEU A 169 -10.65 7.52 -10.29
C LEU A 169 -10.27 6.55 -9.17
N CYS A 170 -9.08 6.70 -8.62
CA CYS A 170 -8.62 5.94 -7.46
C CYS A 170 -8.73 6.81 -6.20
N LEU A 171 -9.59 6.41 -5.24
CA LEU A 171 -9.75 7.07 -3.95
C LEU A 171 -9.05 6.25 -2.86
N GLU A 172 -7.90 6.73 -2.39
CA GLU A 172 -7.15 6.08 -1.31
C GLU A 172 -7.61 6.49 0.10
N TRP A 173 -8.59 7.38 0.16
CA TRP A 173 -9.34 7.78 1.35
C TRP A 173 -10.67 8.37 0.91
N LEU A 174 -11.76 8.17 1.68
CA LEU A 174 -13.12 8.54 1.27
C LEU A 174 -13.67 9.76 2.01
N ASP A 175 -13.27 10.00 3.27
CA ASP A 175 -13.77 11.10 4.09
C ASP A 175 -12.67 11.70 4.99
N PRO A 176 -12.06 12.86 4.63
CA PRO A 176 -12.23 13.57 3.36
C PRO A 176 -11.65 12.78 2.17
N PRO A 177 -12.09 13.05 0.92
CA PRO A 177 -11.61 12.26 -0.22
C PRO A 177 -10.16 12.59 -0.55
N PHE A 178 -9.32 11.54 -0.71
CA PHE A 178 -7.97 11.63 -1.25
C PHE A 178 -7.86 10.83 -2.53
N VAL A 179 -7.27 11.41 -3.55
CA VAL A 179 -6.86 10.67 -4.75
C VAL A 179 -5.56 9.96 -4.49
N ALA A 180 -5.46 8.74 -5.02
CA ALA A 180 -4.27 7.92 -4.88
C ALA A 180 -3.06 8.54 -5.60
N GLY A 181 -1.89 8.27 -5.07
CA GLY A 181 -0.62 8.70 -5.59
C GLY A 181 0.39 7.56 -5.69
N HIS A 182 1.68 7.90 -5.56
CA HIS A 182 2.80 6.97 -5.56
C HIS A 182 2.78 6.08 -6.82
N TRP A 183 2.72 4.75 -6.62
CA TRP A 183 2.71 3.72 -7.67
C TRP A 183 1.30 3.43 -8.22
N VAL A 184 0.21 3.86 -7.53
CA VAL A 184 -1.16 3.47 -7.91
C VAL A 184 -1.57 3.96 -9.30
N PRO A 185 -1.34 5.24 -9.70
CA PRO A 185 -1.66 5.70 -11.05
C PRO A 185 -0.87 4.94 -12.14
N GLU A 186 0.37 4.53 -11.85
CA GLU A 186 1.15 3.69 -12.75
C GLU A 186 0.56 2.27 -12.86
N MET A 187 0.07 1.68 -11.75
CA MET A 187 -0.64 0.40 -11.77
C MET A 187 -1.88 0.45 -12.66
N VAL A 188 -2.66 1.52 -12.57
CA VAL A 188 -3.82 1.76 -13.45
C VAL A 188 -3.40 1.80 -14.91
N ALA A 189 -2.33 2.54 -15.24
CA ALA A 189 -1.81 2.64 -16.60
C ALA A 189 -1.27 1.29 -17.10
N LEU A 190 -0.54 0.55 -16.27
CA LEU A 190 -0.03 -0.79 -16.59
C LEU A 190 -1.15 -1.80 -16.80
N ALA A 191 -2.27 -1.66 -16.11
CA ALA A 191 -3.48 -2.47 -16.26
C ALA A 191 -4.34 -2.07 -17.48
N GLY A 192 -4.02 -0.98 -18.17
CA GLY A 192 -4.73 -0.52 -19.37
C GLY A 192 -5.84 0.50 -19.10
N GLY A 193 -5.82 1.21 -17.97
CA GLY A 193 -6.70 2.33 -17.66
C GLY A 193 -5.98 3.68 -17.71
N ILE A 194 -6.70 4.77 -17.46
CA ILE A 194 -6.19 6.14 -17.33
C ILE A 194 -6.64 6.66 -15.97
N ASP A 195 -5.73 6.87 -15.04
CA ASP A 195 -6.06 7.59 -13.79
C ASP A 195 -6.33 9.06 -14.12
N VAL A 196 -7.50 9.56 -13.72
CA VAL A 196 -7.95 10.90 -14.12
C VAL A 196 -7.47 12.01 -13.20
N LEU A 197 -7.06 11.72 -11.97
CA LEU A 197 -6.67 12.72 -10.98
C LEU A 197 -5.38 12.37 -10.25
N GLY A 198 -5.02 11.11 -10.13
CA GLY A 198 -3.78 10.65 -9.54
C GLY A 198 -2.56 10.97 -10.41
N LYS A 199 -1.39 11.09 -9.80
CA LYS A 199 -0.13 11.35 -10.49
C LYS A 199 0.95 10.37 -10.04
N VAL A 200 1.58 9.72 -11.01
CA VAL A 200 2.68 8.79 -10.78
C VAL A 200 3.82 9.48 -10.03
N GLY A 201 4.29 8.87 -8.95
CA GLY A 201 5.44 9.36 -8.18
C GLY A 201 5.17 10.55 -7.27
N GLU A 202 3.94 11.11 -7.26
CA GLU A 202 3.54 12.13 -6.29
C GLU A 202 2.80 11.48 -5.11
N HIS A 203 2.77 12.15 -3.96
CA HIS A 203 1.94 11.70 -2.84
C HIS A 203 0.45 11.75 -3.18
N GLY A 204 -0.33 10.88 -2.58
CA GLY A 204 -1.79 11.03 -2.53
C GLY A 204 -2.16 12.37 -1.89
N ARG A 205 -3.26 12.95 -2.31
CA ARG A 205 -3.65 14.29 -1.86
C ARG A 205 -5.14 14.41 -1.66
N GLU A 206 -5.51 15.22 -0.68
CA GLU A 206 -6.90 15.63 -0.48
C GLU A 206 -7.42 16.37 -1.73
N ILE A 207 -8.66 16.07 -2.11
CA ILE A 207 -9.31 16.63 -3.30
C ILE A 207 -10.73 17.06 -2.95
N ASP A 208 -11.21 18.14 -3.55
CA ASP A 208 -12.59 18.56 -3.37
C ASP A 208 -13.56 17.80 -4.29
N TRP A 209 -14.80 17.64 -3.82
CA TRP A 209 -15.85 16.93 -4.56
C TRP A 209 -16.18 17.57 -5.91
N LYS A 210 -16.00 18.90 -6.05
CA LYS A 210 -16.23 19.59 -7.31
C LYS A 210 -15.25 19.12 -8.39
N THR A 211 -13.97 18.96 -8.01
CA THR A 211 -12.93 18.43 -8.91
C THR A 211 -13.20 16.97 -9.28
N ILE A 212 -13.62 16.15 -8.30
CA ILE A 212 -14.01 14.75 -8.55
C ILE A 212 -15.17 14.73 -9.54
N THR A 213 -16.22 15.52 -9.32
CA THR A 213 -17.41 15.57 -10.18
C THR A 213 -17.06 16.02 -11.59
N ALA A 214 -16.19 17.04 -11.73
CA ALA A 214 -15.75 17.53 -13.04
C ALA A 214 -14.90 16.52 -13.82
N SER A 215 -14.25 15.57 -13.14
CA SER A 215 -13.46 14.53 -13.80
C SER A 215 -14.32 13.47 -14.49
N ASP A 216 -15.57 13.27 -14.07
CA ASP A 216 -16.57 12.30 -14.56
C ASP A 216 -15.94 10.96 -15.02
N PRO A 217 -15.43 10.15 -14.09
CA PRO A 217 -14.74 8.90 -14.40
C PRO A 217 -15.73 7.84 -14.92
N ASP A 218 -15.19 6.87 -15.69
CA ASP A 218 -15.94 5.67 -16.11
C ASP A 218 -16.01 4.63 -15.00
N VAL A 219 -15.02 4.66 -14.09
CA VAL A 219 -14.83 3.71 -12.99
C VAL A 219 -14.30 4.45 -11.77
N ILE A 220 -14.81 4.11 -10.59
CA ILE A 220 -14.25 4.55 -9.31
C ILE A 220 -13.76 3.31 -8.55
N LEU A 221 -12.51 3.37 -8.11
CA LEU A 221 -11.90 2.38 -7.23
C LEU A 221 -11.78 2.97 -5.83
N ALA A 222 -12.57 2.47 -4.89
CA ALA A 222 -12.43 2.81 -3.48
C ALA A 222 -11.37 1.88 -2.88
N MET A 223 -10.27 2.47 -2.38
CA MET A 223 -9.11 1.76 -1.85
C MET A 223 -8.50 2.44 -0.63
N PRO A 224 -9.29 2.72 0.43
CA PRO A 224 -8.76 3.34 1.64
C PRO A 224 -7.54 2.56 2.16
N CYS A 225 -6.47 3.30 2.47
CA CYS A 225 -5.20 2.71 2.85
C CYS A 225 -5.33 1.79 4.08
N GLY A 226 -4.84 0.56 3.96
CA GLY A 226 -4.89 -0.44 5.02
C GLY A 226 -6.20 -1.22 5.14
N PHE A 227 -7.23 -0.93 4.32
CA PHE A 227 -8.53 -1.60 4.40
C PHE A 227 -8.60 -2.78 3.43
N HIS A 228 -9.22 -3.87 3.88
CA HIS A 228 -9.61 -5.00 3.03
C HIS A 228 -10.99 -4.74 2.39
N THR A 229 -11.33 -5.46 1.32
CA THR A 229 -12.55 -5.23 0.53
C THR A 229 -13.82 -5.08 1.38
N GLN A 230 -14.04 -5.96 2.38
CA GLN A 230 -15.23 -5.90 3.23
C GLN A 230 -15.32 -4.63 4.08
N GLU A 231 -14.17 -4.14 4.54
CA GLU A 231 -14.08 -2.89 5.30
C GLU A 231 -14.36 -1.69 4.39
N VAL A 232 -13.82 -1.70 3.16
CA VAL A 232 -14.09 -0.69 2.13
C VAL A 232 -15.58 -0.64 1.79
N GLU A 233 -16.23 -1.79 1.59
CA GLU A 233 -17.68 -1.88 1.35
C GLU A 233 -18.50 -1.32 2.52
N ALA A 234 -18.03 -1.52 3.75
CA ALA A 234 -18.68 -0.98 4.93
C ALA A 234 -18.50 0.53 5.04
N GLU A 235 -17.32 1.06 4.70
CA GLU A 235 -17.06 2.50 4.70
C GLU A 235 -17.84 3.22 3.60
N LEU A 236 -17.91 2.70 2.38
CA LEU A 236 -18.70 3.27 1.28
C LEU A 236 -20.17 3.52 1.66
N LYS A 237 -20.73 2.72 2.58
CA LYS A 237 -22.10 2.89 3.07
C LYS A 237 -22.26 4.01 4.12
N LYS A 238 -21.16 4.45 4.72
CA LYS A 238 -21.16 5.46 5.82
C LYS A 238 -20.76 6.84 5.35
N VAL A 239 -20.03 6.93 4.22
CA VAL A 239 -19.54 8.21 3.68
C VAL A 239 -20.71 9.09 3.28
N PRO A 240 -20.79 10.33 3.76
CA PRO A 240 -21.85 11.29 3.39
C PRO A 240 -21.52 11.91 2.02
N PHE A 241 -21.66 11.12 0.95
CA PHE A 241 -21.42 11.61 -0.40
C PHE A 241 -22.32 12.81 -0.74
N PRO A 242 -21.80 13.84 -1.44
CA PRO A 242 -22.60 14.96 -1.90
C PRO A 242 -23.59 14.54 -2.98
N ALA A 243 -24.61 15.37 -3.21
CA ALA A 243 -25.67 15.06 -4.19
C ALA A 243 -25.13 14.81 -5.61
N GLU A 244 -24.07 15.53 -5.97
CA GLU A 244 -23.39 15.43 -7.27
C GLU A 244 -22.74 14.06 -7.50
N TRP A 245 -22.43 13.33 -6.45
CA TRP A 245 -21.90 11.95 -6.56
C TRP A 245 -22.80 11.06 -7.40
N ASN A 246 -24.13 11.15 -7.21
CA ASN A 246 -25.09 10.34 -7.92
C ASN A 246 -25.19 10.70 -9.43
N ALA A 247 -24.66 11.85 -9.83
CA ALA A 247 -24.62 12.26 -11.23
C ALA A 247 -23.42 11.71 -11.99
N LEU A 248 -22.39 11.22 -11.30
CA LEU A 248 -21.20 10.62 -11.91
C LEU A 248 -21.55 9.40 -12.76
N ARG A 249 -20.92 9.30 -13.92
CA ARG A 249 -21.13 8.19 -14.86
C ARG A 249 -20.82 6.84 -14.22
N ALA A 250 -19.73 6.75 -13.46
CA ALA A 250 -19.35 5.54 -12.74
C ALA A 250 -20.45 5.09 -11.76
N VAL A 251 -21.04 6.03 -11.00
CA VAL A 251 -22.07 5.74 -10.01
C VAL A 251 -23.36 5.27 -10.68
N ARG A 252 -23.81 5.98 -11.73
CA ARG A 252 -25.04 5.62 -12.48
C ARG A 252 -24.97 4.28 -13.19
N ASN A 253 -23.76 3.81 -13.48
CA ASN A 253 -23.52 2.55 -14.18
C ASN A 253 -23.05 1.41 -13.23
N ASP A 254 -23.19 1.57 -11.92
CA ASP A 254 -22.76 0.60 -10.91
C ASP A 254 -21.27 0.21 -11.04
N ARG A 255 -20.41 1.21 -11.36
CA ARG A 255 -18.97 1.03 -11.57
C ARG A 255 -18.12 1.64 -10.45
N VAL A 256 -18.63 1.59 -9.23
CA VAL A 256 -17.89 1.90 -8.01
C VAL A 256 -17.50 0.58 -7.36
N PHE A 257 -16.20 0.32 -7.28
CA PHE A 257 -15.69 -0.96 -6.79
C PHE A 257 -14.87 -0.76 -5.52
N ALA A 258 -15.23 -1.50 -4.47
CA ALA A 258 -14.37 -1.74 -3.34
C ALA A 258 -13.25 -2.70 -3.74
N VAL A 259 -11.99 -2.32 -3.52
CA VAL A 259 -10.84 -3.18 -3.79
C VAL A 259 -10.03 -3.41 -2.51
N ASP A 260 -9.31 -4.51 -2.44
CA ASP A 260 -8.45 -4.84 -1.30
C ASP A 260 -7.19 -3.96 -1.32
N ALA A 261 -7.30 -2.78 -0.71
CA ALA A 261 -6.20 -1.84 -0.64
C ALA A 261 -5.02 -2.39 0.17
N SER A 262 -5.31 -2.98 1.32
CA SER A 262 -4.32 -3.57 2.21
C SER A 262 -3.47 -4.63 1.50
N SER A 263 -4.09 -5.49 0.69
CA SER A 263 -3.37 -6.55 0.01
C SER A 263 -2.58 -6.09 -1.20
N TYR A 264 -3.09 -5.12 -2.00
CA TYR A 264 -2.58 -4.92 -3.35
C TYR A 264 -2.16 -3.49 -3.70
N PHE A 265 -2.65 -2.48 -2.97
CA PHE A 265 -2.48 -1.08 -3.38
C PHE A 265 -1.73 -0.21 -2.36
N SER A 266 -1.89 -0.49 -1.05
CA SER A 266 -1.25 0.26 0.03
C SER A 266 0.16 -0.24 0.38
N ARG A 267 0.58 -1.40 -0.13
CA ARG A 267 1.85 -2.05 0.21
C ARG A 267 2.77 -2.13 -1.01
N PRO A 268 3.90 -1.40 -1.03
CA PRO A 268 4.87 -1.46 -2.13
C PRO A 268 5.73 -2.73 -2.04
N GLY A 269 5.15 -3.87 -2.40
CA GLY A 269 5.77 -5.19 -2.29
C GLY A 269 5.48 -6.11 -3.47
N PRO A 270 5.82 -7.40 -3.37
CA PRO A 270 5.68 -8.35 -4.49
C PRO A 270 4.25 -8.48 -5.03
N ARG A 271 3.22 -8.29 -4.18
CA ARG A 271 1.82 -8.41 -4.61
C ARG A 271 1.32 -7.24 -5.47
N ILE A 272 2.15 -6.22 -5.75
CA ILE A 272 1.81 -5.16 -6.69
C ILE A 272 1.50 -5.71 -8.09
N ALA A 273 2.17 -6.79 -8.51
CA ALA A 273 1.90 -7.45 -9.78
C ALA A 273 0.51 -8.12 -9.82
N GLU A 274 0.07 -8.71 -8.70
CA GLU A 274 -1.27 -9.24 -8.53
C GLU A 274 -2.31 -8.10 -8.58
N GLY A 275 -2.06 -6.98 -7.90
CA GLY A 275 -2.92 -5.79 -7.96
C GLY A 275 -3.12 -5.28 -9.39
N ILE A 276 -2.06 -5.19 -10.19
CA ILE A 276 -2.16 -4.83 -11.62
C ILE A 276 -2.99 -5.87 -12.38
N THR A 277 -2.84 -7.17 -12.10
CA THR A 277 -3.62 -8.24 -12.72
C THR A 277 -5.11 -8.13 -12.36
N VAL A 278 -5.43 -7.81 -11.11
CA VAL A 278 -6.81 -7.56 -10.64
C VAL A 278 -7.43 -6.40 -11.41
N LEU A 279 -6.72 -5.28 -11.55
CA LEU A 279 -7.18 -4.12 -12.31
C LEU A 279 -7.40 -4.46 -13.79
N ALA A 280 -6.46 -5.14 -14.44
CA ALA A 280 -6.59 -5.54 -15.85
C ALA A 280 -7.79 -6.46 -16.07
N GLY A 281 -8.04 -7.39 -15.15
CA GLY A 281 -9.23 -8.25 -15.15
C GLY A 281 -10.53 -7.46 -14.99
N LEU A 282 -10.54 -6.45 -14.12
CA LEU A 282 -11.68 -5.56 -13.92
C LEU A 282 -11.97 -4.74 -15.20
N PHE A 283 -10.96 -4.08 -15.76
CA PHE A 283 -11.11 -3.26 -16.96
C PHE A 283 -11.55 -4.10 -18.17
N GLY A 284 -11.03 -5.32 -18.32
CA GLY A 284 -11.45 -6.23 -19.39
C GLY A 284 -12.91 -6.68 -19.28
N ARG A 285 -13.49 -6.75 -18.08
CA ARG A 285 -14.92 -7.04 -17.89
C ARG A 285 -15.81 -5.86 -18.28
N LEU A 286 -15.38 -4.63 -17.94
CA LEU A 286 -16.14 -3.42 -18.24
C LEU A 286 -16.34 -3.21 -19.74
N GLN A 287 -15.36 -3.57 -20.56
CA GLN A 287 -15.42 -3.46 -22.02
C GLN A 287 -16.45 -4.41 -22.65
N LYS A 288 -16.66 -5.59 -22.07
CA LYS A 288 -17.67 -6.56 -22.56
C LYS A 288 -19.10 -6.13 -22.25
N LEU A 289 -19.32 -5.14 -21.39
CA LEU A 289 -20.63 -4.63 -20.99
C LEU A 289 -21.07 -3.42 -21.79
N VAL A 290 -20.22 -2.88 -22.70
CA VAL A 290 -20.60 -1.81 -23.64
C VAL A 290 -21.08 -2.48 -24.92
N PRO A 291 -22.38 -2.39 -25.30
CA PRO A 291 -22.84 -2.82 -26.62
C PRO A 291 -22.11 -2.01 -27.70
N ALA A 292 -21.71 -2.68 -28.79
CA ALA A 292 -21.12 -2.05 -29.96
C ALA A 292 -22.12 -1.09 -30.65
#